data_d5dfe135ce15d0c3f78d5c955ff642d8
#
_entry.id   d5dfe135ce15d0c3f78d5c955ff642d8
#
_cell.length_a   1.000
_cell.length_b   1.000
_cell.length_c   1.000
_cell.angle_alpha   90.00
_cell.angle_beta   90.00
_cell.angle_gamma   90.00
#
_symmetry.space_group_name_H-M   'P 1'
#
loop_
_entity.id
_entity.type
_entity.pdbx_description
1 polymer ?
#
loop_
_entity_poly.entity_id
_entity_poly.type
_entity_poly.pdbx_seq_one_letter_code
_entity_poly.pdbx_strand_id
1 'polypeptide(L)'
;MVKQGTIIKINFNPQSGHEQAGFRPAVVISNEVFNEKTKLSIVCPITNTNNHFPLHIPLDGRTKTTGVILCEHIKALDLNSRKYQEIEDLPKDILNKVIDIVYAEIEQI
;
A
#
# COMPACT_ATOMS: atom_id res chain seq x y z
N MET A 1 2.51 -16.18 -4.26
CA MET A 1 2.52 -14.98 -3.40
C MET A 1 2.33 -13.75 -4.25
N VAL A 2 1.67 -12.75 -3.70
CA VAL A 2 1.51 -11.46 -4.37
C VAL A 2 2.88 -10.80 -4.56
N LYS A 3 3.04 -10.10 -5.69
CA LYS A 3 4.33 -9.47 -6.02
C LYS A 3 4.41 -8.06 -5.45
N GLN A 4 5.63 -7.63 -5.15
CA GLN A 4 5.92 -6.24 -4.80
C GLN A 4 5.46 -5.31 -5.93
N GLY A 5 4.72 -4.27 -5.58
CA GLY A 5 4.19 -3.31 -6.55
C GLY A 5 2.79 -3.64 -7.05
N THR A 6 2.21 -4.75 -6.65
CA THR A 6 0.84 -5.08 -7.05
C THR A 6 -0.15 -4.20 -6.29
N ILE A 7 -1.07 -3.57 -7.03
CA ILE A 7 -2.22 -2.88 -6.44
C ILE A 7 -3.30 -3.93 -6.21
N ILE A 8 -3.80 -4.00 -4.99
CA ILE A 8 -4.85 -4.94 -4.57
C ILE A 8 -6.02 -4.16 -4.01
N LYS A 9 -7.17 -4.84 -3.91
CA LYS A 9 -8.31 -4.36 -3.13
C LYS A 9 -8.47 -5.28 -1.96
N ILE A 10 -8.56 -4.71 -0.76
CA ILE A 10 -8.57 -5.51 0.48
C ILE A 10 -9.41 -4.81 1.55
N ASN A 11 -9.97 -5.60 2.46
CA ASN A 11 -10.71 -5.08 3.60
C ASN A 11 -9.75 -4.72 4.73
N PHE A 12 -9.74 -3.44 5.10
CA PHE A 12 -8.91 -2.91 6.17
C PHE A 12 -9.57 -2.97 7.55
N ASN A 13 -10.83 -3.40 7.62
CA ASN A 13 -11.50 -3.54 8.92
C ASN A 13 -10.91 -4.71 9.72
N PRO A 14 -10.89 -4.64 11.06
CA PRO A 14 -11.26 -3.46 11.85
C PRO A 14 -10.20 -2.38 11.79
N GLN A 15 -10.63 -1.13 11.94
CA GLN A 15 -9.72 0.00 12.01
C GLN A 15 -9.72 0.57 13.42
N SER A 16 -8.65 1.31 13.76
CA SER A 16 -8.52 1.96 15.06
C SER A 16 -8.06 3.40 14.84
N GLY A 17 -8.82 4.35 15.40
CA GLY A 17 -8.47 5.76 15.30
C GLY A 17 -8.40 6.28 13.89
N HIS A 18 -7.23 6.80 13.51
CA HIS A 18 -7.01 7.42 12.20
C HIS A 18 -6.60 6.46 11.10
N GLU A 19 -6.61 5.15 11.36
CA GLU A 19 -6.30 4.16 10.35
C GLU A 19 -7.38 4.10 9.27
N GLN A 20 -6.97 3.67 8.07
CA GLN A 20 -7.93 3.43 7.01
C GLN A 20 -8.88 2.28 7.35
N ALA A 21 -10.11 2.36 6.87
CA ALA A 21 -11.16 1.39 7.13
C ALA A 21 -11.86 1.00 5.84
N GLY A 22 -12.53 -0.17 5.86
CA GLY A 22 -13.36 -0.64 4.76
C GLY A 22 -12.56 -1.31 3.65
N PHE A 23 -13.27 -1.63 2.57
CA PHE A 23 -12.73 -2.33 1.40
C PHE A 23 -12.12 -1.28 0.45
N ARG A 24 -10.80 -1.25 0.36
CA ARG A 24 -10.09 -0.17 -0.33
C ARG A 24 -8.90 -0.70 -1.12
N PRO A 25 -8.46 0.05 -2.15
CA PRO A 25 -7.22 -0.31 -2.83
C PRO A 25 -6.01 -0.02 -1.94
N ALA A 26 -4.97 -0.80 -2.18
CA ALA A 26 -3.69 -0.66 -1.50
C ALA A 26 -2.59 -1.18 -2.42
N VAL A 27 -1.35 -0.75 -2.20
CA VAL A 27 -0.21 -1.28 -2.93
C VAL A 27 0.64 -2.12 -2.01
N VAL A 28 1.07 -3.29 -2.49
CA VAL A 28 2.00 -4.18 -1.78
C VAL A 28 3.41 -3.62 -1.97
N ILE A 29 4.06 -3.26 -0.88
CA ILE A 29 5.41 -2.68 -0.94
C ILE A 29 6.49 -3.64 -0.47
N SER A 30 6.14 -4.73 0.20
CA SER A 30 7.09 -5.76 0.60
C SER A 30 7.38 -6.72 -0.56
N ASN A 31 8.61 -7.22 -0.62
CA ASN A 31 9.02 -8.13 -1.69
C ASN A 31 8.51 -9.55 -1.45
N GLU A 32 8.62 -10.38 -2.49
CA GLU A 32 8.09 -11.75 -2.46
C GLU A 32 8.78 -12.62 -1.42
N VAL A 33 10.07 -12.40 -1.18
CA VAL A 33 10.81 -13.16 -0.15
C VAL A 33 10.21 -12.90 1.22
N PHE A 34 9.98 -11.63 1.57
CA PHE A 34 9.34 -11.27 2.82
C PHE A 34 7.93 -11.87 2.91
N ASN A 35 7.15 -11.72 1.84
CA ASN A 35 5.75 -12.17 1.83
C ASN A 35 5.65 -13.67 2.01
N GLU A 36 6.55 -14.42 1.38
CA GLU A 36 6.57 -15.87 1.50
C GLU A 36 7.04 -16.34 2.87
N LYS A 37 8.10 -15.75 3.38
CA LYS A 37 8.70 -16.17 4.67
C LYS A 37 7.80 -15.87 5.85
N THR A 38 7.16 -14.71 5.86
CA THR A 38 6.34 -14.26 7.00
C THR A 38 4.87 -14.63 6.86
N LYS A 39 4.40 -14.94 5.65
CA LYS A 39 2.98 -15.09 5.31
C LYS A 39 2.20 -13.78 5.51
N LEU A 40 2.91 -12.66 5.61
CA LEU A 40 2.35 -11.32 5.69
C LEU A 40 2.76 -10.54 4.46
N SER A 41 2.03 -9.46 4.16
CA SER A 41 2.43 -8.49 3.15
C SER A 41 2.33 -7.09 3.75
N ILE A 42 3.32 -6.26 3.49
CA ILE A 42 3.31 -4.86 3.92
C ILE A 42 2.66 -4.05 2.83
N VAL A 43 1.62 -3.29 3.19
CA VAL A 43 0.83 -2.53 2.22
C VAL A 43 0.71 -1.07 2.64
N CYS A 44 0.50 -0.20 1.65
CA CYS A 44 0.10 1.19 1.84
C CYS A 44 -1.28 1.37 1.22
N PRO A 45 -2.27 1.88 1.97
CA PRO A 45 -3.60 2.16 1.42
C PRO A 45 -3.58 3.27 0.38
N ILE A 46 -4.57 3.24 -0.50
CA ILE A 46 -4.79 4.27 -1.52
C ILE A 46 -6.15 4.89 -1.27
N THR A 47 -6.24 6.22 -1.29
CA THR A 47 -7.49 6.94 -1.09
C THR A 47 -7.64 8.07 -2.09
N ASN A 48 -8.89 8.42 -2.42
CA ASN A 48 -9.17 9.61 -3.24
C ASN A 48 -9.25 10.89 -2.40
N THR A 49 -9.22 10.76 -1.08
CA THR A 49 -9.19 11.95 -0.19
C THR A 49 -7.75 12.39 -0.05
N ASN A 50 -7.39 13.48 -0.72
CA ASN A 50 -6.03 14.00 -0.70
C ASN A 50 -5.99 15.31 0.07
N ASN A 51 -5.29 15.30 1.21
CA ASN A 51 -5.08 16.49 2.04
C ASN A 51 -3.77 17.22 1.68
N HIS A 52 -3.15 16.86 0.57
CA HIS A 52 -1.86 17.41 0.12
C HIS A 52 -0.74 17.21 1.14
N PHE A 53 -0.85 16.16 1.94
CA PHE A 53 0.19 15.81 2.92
C PHE A 53 1.44 15.33 2.19
N PRO A 54 2.65 15.75 2.60
CA PRO A 54 3.88 15.43 1.85
C PRO A 54 4.18 13.94 1.67
N LEU A 55 3.65 13.08 2.56
CA LEU A 55 3.87 11.63 2.47
C LEU A 55 2.86 10.94 1.57
N HIS A 56 1.94 11.69 0.94
CA HIS A 56 0.97 11.12 0.00
C HIS A 56 1.52 11.19 -1.41
N ILE A 57 1.61 10.05 -2.07
CA ILE A 57 2.14 9.95 -3.43
C ILE A 57 0.98 9.78 -4.40
N PRO A 58 0.76 10.73 -5.33
CA PRO A 58 -0.36 10.61 -6.26
C PRO A 58 -0.12 9.56 -7.32
N LEU A 59 -1.20 8.84 -7.66
CA LEU A 59 -1.25 8.04 -8.86
C LEU A 59 -1.50 8.95 -10.07
N ASP A 60 -1.20 8.45 -11.26
CA ASP A 60 -1.40 9.19 -12.49
C ASP A 60 -2.19 8.36 -13.50
N GLY A 61 -2.28 8.83 -14.76
CA GLY A 61 -3.09 8.19 -15.78
C GLY A 61 -2.63 6.82 -16.24
N ARG A 62 -1.49 6.34 -15.73
CA ARG A 62 -0.98 5.01 -16.09
C ARG A 62 -1.67 3.88 -15.34
N THR A 63 -2.46 4.19 -14.31
CA THR A 63 -3.24 3.18 -13.58
C THR A 63 -4.73 3.48 -13.68
N LYS A 64 -5.53 2.42 -13.61
CA LYS A 64 -6.99 2.54 -13.49
C LYS A 64 -7.37 3.01 -12.10
N THR A 65 -6.63 2.58 -11.09
CA THR A 65 -6.80 3.02 -9.71
C THR A 65 -6.43 4.50 -9.61
N THR A 66 -7.26 5.27 -8.92
CA THR A 66 -7.05 6.72 -8.75
C THR A 66 -6.81 7.04 -7.29
N GLY A 67 -6.22 8.20 -7.04
CA GLY A 67 -6.02 8.71 -5.70
C GLY A 67 -4.56 8.87 -5.33
N VAL A 68 -4.30 8.83 -4.03
CA VAL A 68 -2.95 8.97 -3.48
C VAL A 68 -2.63 7.79 -2.58
N ILE A 69 -1.36 7.41 -2.57
CA ILE A 69 -0.84 6.35 -1.72
C ILE A 69 -0.46 6.95 -0.37
N LEU A 70 -1.01 6.38 0.71
CA LEU A 70 -0.79 6.88 2.08
C LEU A 70 0.43 6.18 2.67
N CYS A 71 1.62 6.77 2.47
CA CYS A 71 2.87 6.13 2.89
C CYS A 71 3.02 6.06 4.41
N GLU A 72 2.30 6.90 5.16
CA GLU A 72 2.34 6.86 6.64
C GLU A 72 1.39 5.82 7.24
N HIS A 73 0.51 5.22 6.44
CA HIS A 73 -0.45 4.21 6.92
C HIS A 73 0.01 2.78 6.60
N ILE A 74 1.30 2.52 6.63
CA ILE A 74 1.81 1.19 6.33
C ILE A 74 1.29 0.16 7.34
N LYS A 75 0.94 -1.02 6.83
CA LYS A 75 0.46 -2.14 7.66
C LYS A 75 0.98 -3.45 7.11
N ALA A 76 1.30 -4.36 8.03
CA ALA A 76 1.57 -5.75 7.67
C ALA A 76 0.28 -6.55 7.88
N LEU A 77 -0.22 -7.17 6.82
CA LEU A 77 -1.50 -7.87 6.83
C LEU A 77 -1.32 -9.30 6.31
N ASP A 78 -2.09 -10.22 6.88
CA ASP A 78 -2.24 -11.56 6.34
C ASP A 78 -3.30 -11.51 5.24
N LEU A 79 -2.87 -11.47 3.99
CA LEU A 79 -3.79 -11.36 2.86
C LEU A 79 -4.65 -12.60 2.69
N ASN A 80 -4.16 -13.78 3.10
CA ASN A 80 -4.93 -15.02 2.96
C ASN A 80 -6.12 -15.07 3.90
N SER A 81 -6.03 -14.43 5.07
CA SER A 81 -7.15 -14.37 6.02
C SER A 81 -8.14 -13.28 5.68
N ARG A 82 -7.80 -12.40 4.76
CA ARG A 82 -8.67 -11.31 4.28
C ARG A 82 -8.98 -11.57 2.80
N LYS A 83 -10.19 -11.34 2.37
CA LYS A 83 -10.51 -11.44 0.95
C LYS A 83 -9.85 -10.27 0.22
N TYR A 84 -9.09 -10.57 -0.81
CA TYR A 84 -8.44 -9.54 -1.59
C TYR A 84 -8.46 -9.89 -3.07
N GLN A 85 -8.30 -8.87 -3.91
CA GLN A 85 -8.22 -9.02 -5.36
C GLN A 85 -6.97 -8.30 -5.86
N GLU A 86 -6.24 -8.93 -6.78
CA GLU A 86 -5.17 -8.26 -7.50
C GLU A 86 -5.78 -7.45 -8.63
N ILE A 87 -5.43 -6.17 -8.71
CA ILE A 87 -6.03 -5.24 -9.67
C ILE A 87 -5.09 -4.97 -10.85
N GLU A 88 -3.88 -4.48 -10.57
CA GLU A 88 -2.92 -4.05 -11.59
C GLU A 88 -1.56 -3.81 -10.94
N ASP A 89 -0.55 -3.53 -11.75
CA ASP A 89 0.78 -3.22 -11.26
C ASP A 89 0.96 -1.71 -11.12
N LEU A 90 1.62 -1.30 -10.04
CA LEU A 90 2.03 0.08 -9.87
C LEU A 90 3.25 0.37 -10.77
N PRO A 91 3.30 1.53 -11.46
CA PRO A 91 4.51 1.90 -12.19
C PRO A 91 5.74 1.92 -11.30
N LYS A 92 6.86 1.44 -11.82
CA LYS A 92 8.08 1.22 -11.03
C LYS A 92 8.62 2.50 -10.41
N ASP A 93 8.55 3.61 -11.12
CA ASP A 93 9.02 4.90 -10.61
C ASP A 93 8.19 5.37 -9.41
N ILE A 94 6.88 5.11 -9.42
CA ILE A 94 6.01 5.44 -8.29
C ILE A 94 6.32 4.52 -7.11
N LEU A 95 6.49 3.22 -7.37
CA LEU A 95 6.86 2.27 -6.32
C LEU A 95 8.16 2.69 -5.64
N ASN A 96 9.16 3.11 -6.40
CA ASN A 96 10.44 3.56 -5.85
C ASN A 96 10.25 4.76 -4.93
N LYS A 97 9.40 5.72 -5.32
CA LYS A 97 9.11 6.88 -4.46
C LYS A 97 8.45 6.48 -3.15
N VAL A 98 7.51 5.54 -3.21
CA VAL A 98 6.81 5.06 -2.00
C VAL A 98 7.81 4.39 -1.06
N ILE A 99 8.65 3.51 -1.59
CA ILE A 99 9.63 2.80 -0.78
C ILE A 99 10.63 3.78 -0.15
N ASP A 100 11.07 4.79 -0.90
CA ASP A 100 11.99 5.81 -0.39
C ASP A 100 11.36 6.57 0.78
N ILE A 101 10.09 6.94 0.67
CA ILE A 101 9.38 7.64 1.74
C ILE A 101 9.20 6.75 2.96
N VAL A 102 8.79 5.50 2.76
CA VAL A 102 8.63 4.55 3.87
C VAL A 102 9.98 4.33 4.56
N TYR A 103 11.05 4.19 3.79
CA TYR A 103 12.39 4.07 4.37
C TYR A 103 12.72 5.29 5.23
N ALA A 104 12.43 6.49 4.75
CA ALA A 104 12.70 7.72 5.49
C ALA A 104 11.91 7.79 6.79
N GLU A 105 10.72 7.19 6.85
CA GLU A 105 9.90 7.17 8.06
C GLU A 105 10.52 6.38 9.20
N ILE A 106 11.34 5.38 8.88
CA ILE A 106 11.96 4.50 9.88
C ILE A 106 13.46 4.69 10.00
N GLU A 107 14.03 5.61 9.23
CA GLU A 107 15.44 5.91 9.29
C GLU A 107 15.82 6.51 10.64
N GLN A 108 16.95 6.07 11.19
CA GLN A 108 17.49 6.67 12.42
C GLN A 108 18.08 8.03 12.11
N ILE A 109 17.63 9.03 12.84
CA ILE A 109 18.06 10.41 12.62
C ILE A 109 19.02 10.84 13.76
#